data_a7e03f8d153629084d6de7f778b110e7
#
_entry.id   a7e03f8d153629084d6de7f778b110e7
#
_cell.length_a   1.000
_cell.length_b   1.000
_cell.length_c   1.000
_cell.angle_alpha   90.00
_cell.angle_beta   90.00
_cell.angle_gamma   90.00
#
_symmetry.space_group_name_H-M   'P 1'
#
loop_
_entity.id
_entity.type
_entity.pdbx_description
1 polymer ?
#
loop_
_entity_poly.entity_id
_entity_poly.type
_entity_poly.pdbx_seq_one_letter_code
_entity_poly.pdbx_strand_id
1 'polypeptide(L)'
;MKYRKFSDLGWNVSEIGLGCWGIGDSWGDVSERDARELLKKALDKGVNFFDTADVYGDGRSEKFLGELIKSTSEKIFVTTKSGLRLLPFIPEEYNLKNFEKFIDRSLINLGVDCIDLLQLHCPPVELCSKKEIYEMMDEFVKKGKIAYYGVSVFKISEAMQAIQFPNVKSVQMVFNIFRQKPI
;
A
#
# COMPACT_ATOMS: atom_id res chain seq x y z
N MET A 1 8.04 4.64 20.82
CA MET A 1 8.16 4.73 19.34
C MET A 1 8.61 6.14 18.97
N LYS A 2 9.42 6.32 17.92
CA LYS A 2 9.68 7.63 17.32
C LYS A 2 8.77 7.82 16.13
N TYR A 3 8.41 9.08 15.83
CA TYR A 3 7.52 9.43 14.73
C TYR A 3 8.17 10.46 13.81
N ARG A 4 7.80 10.43 12.53
CA ARG A 4 8.25 11.37 11.50
C ARG A 4 7.07 11.90 10.70
N LYS A 5 7.21 13.12 10.21
CA LYS A 5 6.31 13.63 9.18
C LYS A 5 6.54 12.84 7.89
N PHE A 6 5.45 12.31 7.33
CA PHE A 6 5.49 11.59 6.06
C PHE A 6 5.22 12.57 4.92
N SER A 7 6.31 13.02 4.29
CA SER A 7 6.24 14.02 3.21
C SER A 7 5.43 15.28 3.62
N ASP A 8 4.73 15.86 2.67
CA ASP A 8 3.81 17.01 2.81
C ASP A 8 2.36 16.61 3.12
N LEU A 9 2.12 15.32 3.40
CA LEU A 9 0.78 14.78 3.65
C LEU A 9 0.21 15.15 5.03
N GLY A 10 0.99 15.79 5.88
CA GLY A 10 0.59 16.13 7.24
C GLY A 10 0.50 14.94 8.20
N TRP A 11 0.90 13.75 7.76
CA TRP A 11 0.90 12.56 8.59
C TRP A 11 2.10 12.52 9.52
N ASN A 12 1.87 12.10 10.76
CA ASN A 12 2.91 11.79 11.72
C ASN A 12 2.95 10.29 11.93
N VAL A 13 3.83 9.60 11.20
CA VAL A 13 3.91 8.14 11.17
C VAL A 13 5.05 7.63 12.04
N SER A 14 4.88 6.43 12.59
CA SER A 14 5.96 5.74 13.30
C SER A 14 7.12 5.45 12.34
N GLU A 15 8.37 5.64 12.81
CA GLU A 15 9.58 5.36 12.00
C GLU A 15 9.69 3.88 11.62
N ILE A 16 9.07 3.01 12.40
CA ILE A 16 8.92 1.58 12.13
C ILE A 16 7.47 1.33 11.74
N GLY A 17 7.24 0.88 10.52
CA GLY A 17 5.95 0.38 10.06
C GLY A 17 5.88 -1.14 10.18
N LEU A 18 4.67 -1.69 10.20
CA LEU A 18 4.45 -3.14 10.14
C LEU A 18 4.07 -3.57 8.73
N GLY A 19 4.93 -4.40 8.10
CA GLY A 19 4.60 -5.12 6.87
C GLY A 19 3.68 -6.31 7.16
N CYS A 20 2.55 -6.36 6.47
CA CYS A 20 1.49 -7.33 6.72
C CYS A 20 1.46 -8.48 5.70
N TRP A 21 2.53 -8.69 4.94
CA TRP A 21 2.63 -9.79 3.98
C TRP A 21 2.54 -11.15 4.67
N GLY A 22 3.27 -11.33 5.78
CA GLY A 22 3.28 -12.60 6.53
C GLY A 22 1.91 -13.01 7.07
N ILE A 23 1.08 -12.07 7.51
CA ILE A 23 -0.28 -12.37 7.99
C ILE A 23 -1.27 -12.68 6.87
N GLY A 24 -0.88 -12.44 5.62
CA GLY A 24 -1.60 -12.86 4.42
C GLY A 24 -1.38 -14.32 4.04
N ASP A 25 -0.73 -15.13 4.89
CA ASP A 25 -0.49 -16.57 4.66
C ASP A 25 0.61 -16.90 3.63
N SER A 26 1.51 -15.93 3.37
CA SER A 26 2.55 -16.10 2.33
C SER A 26 3.83 -16.75 2.87
N TRP A 27 4.02 -16.81 4.19
CA TRP A 27 5.24 -17.33 4.84
C TRP A 27 4.95 -18.52 5.79
N GLY A 28 3.92 -19.28 5.51
CA GLY A 28 3.44 -20.40 6.32
C GLY A 28 2.09 -20.08 6.99
N ASP A 29 1.52 -21.10 7.63
CA ASP A 29 0.22 -20.99 8.28
C ASP A 29 0.28 -20.04 9.48
N VAL A 30 -0.28 -18.85 9.33
CA VAL A 30 -0.49 -17.91 10.43
C VAL A 30 -1.95 -17.99 10.86
N SER A 31 -2.20 -18.40 12.13
CA SER A 31 -3.56 -18.44 12.62
C SER A 31 -4.18 -17.04 12.66
N GLU A 32 -5.50 -16.96 12.52
CA GLU A 32 -6.22 -15.69 12.62
C GLU A 32 -6.00 -15.02 13.99
N ARG A 33 -5.92 -15.82 15.05
CA ARG A 33 -5.61 -15.33 16.38
C ARG A 33 -4.25 -14.65 16.42
N ASP A 34 -3.21 -15.31 15.90
CA ASP A 34 -1.85 -14.79 15.94
C ASP A 34 -1.71 -13.53 15.07
N ALA A 35 -2.42 -13.47 13.92
CA ALA A 35 -2.49 -12.29 13.08
C ALA A 35 -3.08 -11.08 13.83
N ARG A 36 -4.23 -11.27 14.52
CA ARG A 36 -4.87 -10.20 15.31
C ARG A 36 -4.02 -9.79 16.51
N GLU A 37 -3.41 -10.76 17.22
CA GLU A 37 -2.52 -10.48 18.35
C GLU A 37 -1.28 -9.68 17.91
N LEU A 38 -0.68 -10.03 16.76
CA LEU A 38 0.46 -9.30 16.18
C LEU A 38 0.09 -7.84 15.88
N LEU A 39 -1.02 -7.61 15.19
CA LEU A 39 -1.48 -6.28 14.81
C LEU A 39 -1.76 -5.43 16.06
N LYS A 40 -2.50 -6.00 17.03
CA LYS A 40 -2.76 -5.33 18.30
C LYS A 40 -1.48 -4.99 19.05
N LYS A 41 -0.55 -5.93 19.15
CA LYS A 41 0.73 -5.70 19.84
C LYS A 41 1.58 -4.64 19.14
N ALA A 42 1.56 -4.56 17.81
CA ALA A 42 2.23 -3.50 17.07
C ALA A 42 1.64 -2.13 17.43
N LEU A 43 0.31 -2.01 17.42
CA LEU A 43 -0.40 -0.79 17.83
C LEU A 43 -0.05 -0.42 19.28
N ASP A 44 -0.14 -1.35 20.23
CA ASP A 44 0.21 -1.14 21.65
C ASP A 44 1.67 -0.67 21.86
N LYS A 45 2.57 -0.96 20.89
CA LYS A 45 3.96 -0.48 20.86
C LYS A 45 4.13 0.86 20.14
N GLY A 46 3.04 1.45 19.67
CA GLY A 46 3.00 2.75 19.01
C GLY A 46 3.26 2.69 17.51
N VAL A 47 3.17 1.53 16.87
CA VAL A 47 3.15 1.46 15.41
C VAL A 47 1.81 1.98 14.93
N ASN A 48 1.84 3.00 14.06
CA ASN A 48 0.65 3.55 13.45
C ASN A 48 0.69 3.57 11.91
N PHE A 49 1.68 2.90 11.31
CA PHE A 49 1.82 2.77 9.86
C PHE A 49 1.89 1.30 9.47
N PHE A 50 0.90 0.84 8.68
CA PHE A 50 0.72 -0.55 8.30
C PHE A 50 0.76 -0.69 6.78
N ASP A 51 1.58 -1.62 6.29
CA ASP A 51 1.79 -1.87 4.87
C ASP A 51 1.20 -3.22 4.47
N THR A 52 0.23 -3.21 3.55
CA THR A 52 -0.43 -4.41 3.01
C THR A 52 -0.50 -4.39 1.47
N ALA A 53 -1.23 -5.31 0.89
CA ALA A 53 -1.61 -5.34 -0.52
C ALA A 53 -2.87 -6.20 -0.73
N ASP A 54 -3.59 -5.92 -1.82
CA ASP A 54 -4.81 -6.62 -2.22
C ASP A 54 -4.59 -8.11 -2.51
N VAL A 55 -3.37 -8.51 -2.89
CA VAL A 55 -2.97 -9.90 -3.16
C VAL A 55 -2.55 -10.67 -1.91
N TYR A 56 -2.27 -10.01 -0.77
CA TYR A 56 -1.78 -10.72 0.42
C TYR A 56 -2.88 -11.58 1.04
N GLY A 57 -2.75 -12.91 0.84
CA GLY A 57 -3.76 -13.88 1.23
C GLY A 57 -5.12 -13.61 0.59
N ASP A 58 -5.12 -13.15 -0.65
CA ASP A 58 -6.34 -12.80 -1.39
C ASP A 58 -7.25 -11.79 -0.64
N GLY A 59 -6.63 -10.77 -0.03
CA GLY A 59 -7.32 -9.75 0.77
C GLY A 59 -7.47 -10.09 2.26
N ARG A 60 -6.98 -11.25 2.71
CA ARG A 60 -6.99 -11.63 4.13
C ARG A 60 -6.27 -10.61 5.00
N SER A 61 -5.09 -10.15 4.56
CA SER A 61 -4.32 -9.13 5.27
C SER A 61 -5.07 -7.81 5.40
N GLU A 62 -5.73 -7.35 4.35
CA GLU A 62 -6.57 -6.14 4.39
C GLU A 62 -7.75 -6.29 5.37
N LYS A 63 -8.40 -7.47 5.43
CA LYS A 63 -9.51 -7.73 6.35
C LYS A 63 -9.07 -7.63 7.81
N PHE A 64 -7.92 -8.19 8.17
CA PHE A 64 -7.38 -8.05 9.53
C PHE A 64 -7.06 -6.60 9.89
N LEU A 65 -6.53 -5.82 8.94
CA LEU A 65 -6.33 -4.38 9.15
C LEU A 65 -7.67 -3.64 9.29
N GLY A 66 -8.69 -4.01 8.53
CA GLY A 66 -10.05 -3.48 8.68
C GLY A 66 -10.64 -3.74 10.07
N GLU A 67 -10.41 -4.94 10.63
CA GLU A 67 -10.79 -5.25 12.01
C GLU A 67 -10.02 -4.39 13.01
N LEU A 68 -8.71 -4.19 12.81
CA LEU A 68 -7.89 -3.31 13.65
C LEU A 68 -8.40 -1.87 13.61
N ILE A 69 -8.65 -1.32 12.41
CA ILE A 69 -9.20 0.03 12.23
C ILE A 69 -10.48 0.22 13.05
N LYS A 70 -11.40 -0.74 12.98
CA LYS A 70 -12.67 -0.69 13.71
C LYS A 70 -12.53 -0.83 15.23
N SER A 71 -11.45 -1.47 15.69
CA SER A 71 -11.24 -1.78 17.12
C SER A 71 -10.52 -0.69 17.89
N THR A 72 -10.00 0.36 17.22
CA THR A 72 -9.25 1.43 17.87
C THR A 72 -9.79 2.81 17.54
N SER A 73 -9.63 3.76 18.47
CA SER A 73 -9.82 5.18 18.22
C SER A 73 -8.51 5.90 17.85
N GLU A 74 -7.38 5.20 17.91
CA GLU A 74 -6.10 5.77 17.52
C GLU A 74 -6.03 5.98 16.01
N LYS A 75 -5.42 7.10 15.59
CA LYS A 75 -5.18 7.32 14.15
C LYS A 75 -4.06 6.39 13.68
N ILE A 76 -4.42 5.47 12.81
CA ILE A 76 -3.48 4.64 12.06
C ILE A 76 -3.55 4.98 10.58
N PHE A 77 -2.46 4.72 9.87
CA PHE A 77 -2.33 4.94 8.43
C PHE A 77 -2.08 3.59 7.75
N VAL A 78 -2.87 3.31 6.74
CA VAL A 78 -2.76 2.06 5.99
C VAL A 78 -2.36 2.35 4.54
N THR A 79 -1.25 1.74 4.12
CA THR A 79 -0.94 1.65 2.70
C THR A 79 -1.28 0.27 2.18
N THR A 80 -2.04 0.22 1.08
CA THR A 80 -2.27 -1.01 0.32
C THR A 80 -1.75 -0.86 -1.10
N LYS A 81 -1.73 -1.94 -1.85
CA LYS A 81 -1.13 -1.97 -3.19
C LYS A 81 -2.04 -2.73 -4.14
N SER A 82 -2.05 -2.31 -5.41
CA SER A 82 -2.80 -2.97 -6.47
C SER A 82 -2.00 -3.05 -7.77
N GLY A 83 -2.33 -4.06 -8.60
CA GLY A 83 -1.74 -4.30 -9.90
C GLY A 83 -1.30 -5.75 -10.12
N LEU A 84 -0.82 -6.45 -9.11
CA LEU A 84 -0.39 -7.85 -9.23
C LEU A 84 -1.56 -8.86 -9.40
N ARG A 85 -2.81 -8.40 -9.30
CA ARG A 85 -4.00 -9.23 -9.59
C ARG A 85 -4.31 -9.34 -11.06
N LEU A 86 -3.68 -8.55 -11.90
CA LEU A 86 -3.92 -8.56 -13.34
C LEU A 86 -3.51 -9.90 -13.97
N LEU A 87 -4.41 -10.48 -14.75
CA LEU A 87 -4.19 -11.70 -15.53
C LEU A 87 -4.81 -11.51 -16.92
N PRO A 88 -3.98 -11.39 -17.97
CA PRO A 88 -2.50 -11.39 -17.96
C PRO A 88 -1.91 -10.13 -17.30
N PHE A 89 -0.68 -10.26 -16.78
CA PHE A 89 0.08 -9.14 -16.21
C PHE A 89 0.81 -8.39 -17.32
N ILE A 90 0.08 -7.53 -18.03
CA ILE A 90 0.55 -6.73 -19.17
C ILE A 90 0.11 -5.27 -19.02
N PRO A 91 0.81 -4.31 -19.66
CA PRO A 91 0.50 -2.89 -19.55
C PRO A 91 -0.95 -2.51 -19.90
N GLU A 92 -1.55 -3.17 -20.90
CA GLU A 92 -2.90 -2.90 -21.38
C GLU A 92 -3.98 -3.15 -20.34
N GLU A 93 -3.71 -4.05 -19.39
CA GLU A 93 -4.61 -4.35 -18.29
C GLU A 93 -4.53 -3.33 -17.13
N TYR A 94 -3.53 -2.42 -17.15
CA TYR A 94 -3.45 -1.28 -16.23
C TYR A 94 -4.41 -0.18 -16.67
N ASN A 95 -5.68 -0.42 -16.50
CA ASN A 95 -6.76 0.47 -16.94
C ASN A 95 -7.73 0.78 -15.80
N LEU A 96 -8.52 1.84 -15.98
CA LEU A 96 -9.47 2.36 -14.98
C LEU A 96 -10.44 1.27 -14.50
N LYS A 97 -10.98 0.46 -15.42
CA LYS A 97 -11.97 -0.57 -15.12
C LYS A 97 -11.44 -1.65 -14.18
N ASN A 98 -10.21 -2.11 -14.41
CA ASN A 98 -9.59 -3.14 -13.58
C ASN A 98 -9.19 -2.59 -12.21
N PHE A 99 -8.56 -1.40 -12.19
CA PHE A 99 -8.16 -0.77 -10.94
C PHE A 99 -9.37 -0.36 -10.09
N GLU A 100 -10.47 0.07 -10.69
CA GLU A 100 -11.70 0.37 -9.93
C GLU A 100 -12.19 -0.86 -9.16
N LYS A 101 -12.21 -2.03 -9.78
CA LYS A 101 -12.58 -3.29 -9.11
C LYS A 101 -11.64 -3.64 -7.95
N PHE A 102 -10.33 -3.45 -8.13
CA PHE A 102 -9.34 -3.76 -7.10
C PHE A 102 -9.47 -2.79 -5.92
N ILE A 103 -9.60 -1.49 -6.20
CA ILE A 103 -9.76 -0.46 -5.19
C ILE A 103 -11.07 -0.67 -4.41
N ASP A 104 -12.18 -0.92 -5.08
CA ASP A 104 -13.46 -1.18 -4.42
C ASP A 104 -13.40 -2.40 -3.51
N ARG A 105 -12.69 -3.45 -3.94
CA ARG A 105 -12.46 -4.62 -3.11
C ARG A 105 -11.61 -4.29 -1.88
N SER A 106 -10.55 -3.50 -2.03
CA SER A 106 -9.69 -3.06 -0.92
C SER A 106 -10.45 -2.19 0.07
N LEU A 107 -11.31 -1.27 -0.41
CA LEU A 107 -12.20 -0.47 0.43
C LEU A 107 -13.13 -1.35 1.29
N ILE A 108 -13.73 -2.38 0.68
CA ILE A 108 -14.58 -3.35 1.37
C ILE A 108 -13.79 -4.16 2.41
N ASN A 109 -12.61 -4.67 2.03
CA ASN A 109 -11.78 -5.47 2.93
C ASN A 109 -11.29 -4.65 4.14
N LEU A 110 -10.84 -3.43 3.91
CA LEU A 110 -10.39 -2.51 4.96
C LEU A 110 -11.57 -1.90 5.74
N GLY A 111 -12.77 -1.92 5.18
CA GLY A 111 -13.97 -1.34 5.81
C GLY A 111 -13.88 0.17 5.96
N VAL A 112 -13.31 0.85 4.96
CA VAL A 112 -13.14 2.31 4.90
C VAL A 112 -13.75 2.88 3.62
N ASP A 113 -14.12 4.16 3.65
CA ASP A 113 -14.65 4.86 2.47
C ASP A 113 -13.54 5.42 1.57
N CYS A 114 -12.33 5.60 2.13
CA CYS A 114 -11.17 6.14 1.43
C CYS A 114 -9.89 5.44 1.92
N ILE A 115 -9.06 4.94 1.01
CA ILE A 115 -7.75 4.36 1.31
C ILE A 115 -6.77 5.50 1.56
N ASP A 116 -6.03 5.49 2.67
CA ASP A 116 -5.05 6.53 2.99
C ASP A 116 -3.97 6.66 1.90
N LEU A 117 -3.36 5.53 1.48
CA LEU A 117 -2.32 5.49 0.45
C LEU A 117 -2.43 4.21 -0.38
N LEU A 118 -2.62 4.35 -1.69
CA LEU A 118 -2.57 3.24 -2.63
C LEU A 118 -1.26 3.27 -3.43
N GLN A 119 -0.55 2.15 -3.51
CA GLN A 119 0.64 2.04 -4.34
C GLN A 119 0.42 1.13 -5.54
N LEU A 120 0.96 1.53 -6.71
CA LEU A 120 1.09 0.64 -7.84
C LEU A 120 2.07 -0.48 -7.46
N HIS A 121 1.63 -1.74 -7.50
CA HIS A 121 2.36 -2.89 -7.01
C HIS A 121 3.27 -3.48 -8.07
N CYS A 122 4.53 -3.06 -8.10
CA CYS A 122 5.56 -3.52 -9.05
C CYS A 122 5.07 -3.43 -10.51
N PRO A 123 4.61 -2.27 -10.97
CA PRO A 123 4.09 -2.12 -12.33
C PRO A 123 5.16 -2.50 -13.37
N PRO A 124 4.77 -2.95 -14.57
CA PRO A 124 5.67 -3.06 -15.72
C PRO A 124 6.50 -1.79 -15.88
N VAL A 125 7.81 -1.95 -16.14
CA VAL A 125 8.78 -0.82 -16.14
C VAL A 125 8.38 0.30 -17.09
N GLU A 126 7.82 -0.04 -18.23
CA GLU A 126 7.34 0.90 -19.25
C GLU A 126 6.20 1.82 -18.76
N LEU A 127 5.45 1.40 -17.74
CA LEU A 127 4.39 2.20 -17.14
C LEU A 127 4.90 3.26 -16.17
N CYS A 128 6.09 3.07 -15.60
CA CYS A 128 6.64 4.00 -14.61
C CYS A 128 6.87 5.43 -15.16
N SER A 129 7.03 5.56 -16.49
CA SER A 129 7.17 6.84 -17.19
C SER A 129 5.91 7.28 -17.94
N LYS A 130 4.80 6.52 -17.86
CA LYS A 130 3.58 6.82 -18.61
C LYS A 130 2.64 7.71 -17.81
N LYS A 131 2.33 8.88 -18.37
CA LYS A 131 1.43 9.85 -17.75
C LYS A 131 0.03 9.27 -17.49
N GLU A 132 -0.45 8.46 -18.40
CA GLU A 132 -1.79 7.89 -18.39
C GLU A 132 -2.08 7.05 -17.13
N ILE A 133 -1.04 6.36 -16.59
CA ILE A 133 -1.21 5.56 -15.37
C ILE A 133 -1.43 6.47 -14.15
N TYR A 134 -0.75 7.61 -14.10
CA TYR A 134 -0.88 8.56 -12.99
C TYR A 134 -2.15 9.40 -13.11
N GLU A 135 -2.57 9.76 -14.33
CA GLU A 135 -3.87 10.38 -14.59
C GLU A 135 -5.02 9.46 -14.14
N MET A 136 -4.90 8.16 -14.39
CA MET A 136 -5.86 7.17 -13.86
C MET A 136 -5.89 7.17 -12.33
N MET A 137 -4.74 7.28 -11.66
CA MET A 137 -4.68 7.37 -10.19
C MET A 137 -5.30 8.68 -9.69
N ASP A 138 -5.06 9.79 -10.39
CA ASP A 138 -5.69 11.08 -10.08
C ASP A 138 -7.23 11.03 -10.14
N GLU A 139 -7.80 10.25 -11.05
CA GLU A 139 -9.25 10.06 -11.10
C GLU A 139 -9.79 9.35 -9.85
N PHE A 140 -9.05 8.40 -9.27
CA PHE A 140 -9.46 7.76 -8.02
C PHE A 140 -9.33 8.70 -6.81
N VAL A 141 -8.35 9.59 -6.81
CA VAL A 141 -8.25 10.67 -5.81
C VAL A 141 -9.44 11.61 -5.93
N LYS A 142 -9.79 12.06 -7.14
CA LYS A 142 -10.97 12.93 -7.40
C LYS A 142 -12.28 12.26 -6.97
N LYS A 143 -12.41 10.95 -7.16
CA LYS A 143 -13.57 10.16 -6.71
C LYS A 143 -13.61 9.96 -5.19
N GLY A 144 -12.56 10.36 -4.46
CA GLY A 144 -12.44 10.16 -3.01
C GLY A 144 -12.23 8.71 -2.59
N LYS A 145 -11.92 7.80 -3.52
CA LYS A 145 -11.65 6.39 -3.21
C LYS A 145 -10.28 6.16 -2.58
N ILE A 146 -9.31 7.00 -2.91
CA ILE A 146 -7.97 7.02 -2.33
C ILE A 146 -7.59 8.45 -1.97
N ALA A 147 -6.90 8.66 -0.86
CA ALA A 147 -6.43 9.99 -0.49
C ALA A 147 -5.14 10.36 -1.23
N TYR A 148 -4.22 9.42 -1.30
CA TYR A 148 -2.93 9.60 -1.96
C TYR A 148 -2.51 8.33 -2.69
N TYR A 149 -1.56 8.47 -3.61
CA TYR A 149 -0.97 7.30 -4.27
C TYR A 149 0.56 7.40 -4.38
N GLY A 150 1.17 6.25 -4.66
CA GLY A 150 2.60 6.09 -4.86
C GLY A 150 2.92 4.85 -5.67
N VAL A 151 4.17 4.42 -5.59
CA VAL A 151 4.66 3.23 -6.29
C VAL A 151 5.48 2.33 -5.36
N SER A 152 5.33 1.02 -5.53
CA SER A 152 6.22 0.01 -4.95
C SER A 152 7.01 -0.60 -6.10
N VAL A 153 8.33 -0.41 -6.11
CA VAL A 153 9.20 -0.75 -7.25
C VAL A 153 10.50 -1.40 -6.80
N PHE A 154 11.16 -2.09 -7.71
CA PHE A 154 12.43 -2.78 -7.42
C PHE A 154 13.67 -1.98 -7.81
N LYS A 155 13.60 -1.17 -8.87
CA LYS A 155 14.76 -0.48 -9.44
C LYS A 155 14.69 1.02 -9.15
N ILE A 156 15.86 1.61 -8.92
CA ILE A 156 16.00 3.07 -8.76
C ILE A 156 15.49 3.80 -10.00
N SER A 157 15.77 3.28 -11.20
CA SER A 157 15.28 3.89 -12.45
C SER A 157 13.76 3.98 -12.52
N GLU A 158 13.04 2.97 -12.03
CA GLU A 158 11.58 2.96 -11.94
C GLU A 158 11.09 4.04 -10.97
N ALA A 159 11.72 4.13 -9.80
CA ALA A 159 11.43 5.18 -8.82
C ALA A 159 11.67 6.58 -9.39
N MET A 160 12.83 6.80 -10.04
CA MET A 160 13.19 8.08 -10.63
C MET A 160 12.26 8.52 -11.76
N GLN A 161 11.68 7.58 -12.49
CA GLN A 161 10.63 7.88 -13.48
C GLN A 161 9.32 8.28 -12.80
N ALA A 162 8.90 7.53 -11.78
CA ALA A 162 7.64 7.76 -11.09
C ALA A 162 7.60 9.12 -10.36
N ILE A 163 8.69 9.53 -9.70
CA ILE A 163 8.74 10.80 -8.94
C ILE A 163 8.74 12.06 -9.83
N GLN A 164 8.82 11.92 -11.15
CA GLN A 164 8.62 13.06 -12.06
C GLN A 164 7.14 13.51 -12.07
N PHE A 165 6.23 12.70 -11.61
CA PHE A 165 4.81 13.02 -11.53
C PHE A 165 4.48 13.61 -10.15
N PRO A 166 3.98 14.85 -10.07
CA PRO A 166 3.92 15.63 -8.81
C PRO A 166 2.97 15.03 -7.76
N ASN A 167 1.99 14.22 -8.22
CA ASN A 167 1.01 13.61 -7.35
C ASN A 167 1.45 12.23 -6.81
N VAL A 168 2.60 11.70 -7.24
CA VAL A 168 3.24 10.52 -6.63
C VAL A 168 3.81 10.92 -5.27
N LYS A 169 3.19 10.48 -4.19
CA LYS A 169 3.50 10.91 -2.81
C LYS A 169 4.40 9.93 -2.06
N SER A 170 4.59 8.72 -2.57
CA SER A 170 5.45 7.74 -1.94
C SER A 170 6.15 6.83 -2.95
N VAL A 171 7.35 6.41 -2.56
CA VAL A 171 8.09 5.33 -3.21
C VAL A 171 8.45 4.30 -2.17
N GLN A 172 8.06 3.04 -2.41
CA GLN A 172 8.49 1.90 -1.62
C GLN A 172 9.51 1.09 -2.39
N MET A 173 10.66 0.82 -1.75
CA MET A 173 11.74 0.03 -2.34
C MET A 173 12.35 -0.90 -1.30
N VAL A 174 12.89 -2.02 -1.77
CA VAL A 174 13.71 -2.89 -0.91
C VAL A 174 15.03 -2.20 -0.60
N PHE A 175 15.22 -1.92 0.69
CA PHE A 175 16.45 -1.38 1.26
C PHE A 175 16.82 -2.17 2.52
N ASN A 176 18.02 -2.71 2.57
CA ASN A 176 18.54 -3.45 3.72
C ASN A 176 20.07 -3.53 3.67
N ILE A 177 20.70 -4.18 4.65
CA ILE A 177 22.16 -4.30 4.75
C ILE A 177 22.83 -4.96 3.53
N PHE A 178 22.10 -5.77 2.76
CA PHE A 178 22.59 -6.44 1.55
C PHE A 178 22.23 -5.68 0.27
N ARG A 179 21.27 -4.75 0.35
CA ARG A 179 20.80 -3.98 -0.81
C ARG A 179 20.73 -2.50 -0.47
N GLN A 180 21.85 -1.81 -0.67
CA GLN A 180 22.04 -0.40 -0.31
C GLN A 180 22.03 0.57 -1.51
N LYS A 181 21.80 0.07 -2.72
CA LYS A 181 21.77 0.91 -3.95
C LYS A 181 20.81 2.11 -3.91
N PRO A 182 19.69 2.09 -3.14
CA PRO A 182 18.79 3.26 -3.04
C PRO A 182 19.33 4.46 -2.24
N ILE A 183 20.53 4.35 -1.64
CA ILE A 183 21.16 5.46 -0.91
C ILE A 183 21.69 6.52 -1.86
#